data_8184070c76d34ab0772a091f44a68f7c
#
_entry.id   8184070c76d34ab0772a091f44a68f7c
#
_cell.length_a   1.000
_cell.length_b   1.000
_cell.length_c   1.000
_cell.angle_alpha   90.00
_cell.angle_beta   90.00
_cell.angle_gamma   90.00
#
_symmetry.space_group_name_H-M   'P 1'
#
loop_
_entity.id
_entity.type
_entity.pdbx_description
1 polymer ?
#
loop_
_entity_poly.entity_id
_entity_poly.type
_entity_poly.pdbx_seq_one_letter_code
_entity_poly.pdbx_strand_id
1 'polypeptide(L)'
;SYIQTTATLGFFVALLVVLATRLSTGDTAFKAWGWRLPFLMSAVLLGVSIYIRLRLRESPLFARLKDEGKTSTAPVRDSFGNRRNWKLILLALFGATAGQAVVWYTGQFYALFFLQTALKVDYITSYLIVAVALALGTPFFLVFGGLSDRIGRKRIMMAGCLVAAVTYEPCRLGRQDR
;
A
#
# COMPACT_ATOMS: atom_id res chain seq x y z
N SER A 1 2.17 2.00 -12.51
CA SER A 1 1.34 2.92 -11.68
C SER A 1 -0.02 2.33 -11.31
N TYR A 2 -0.68 1.56 -12.16
CA TYR A 2 -2.01 0.97 -11.88
C TYR A 2 -2.05 0.10 -10.62
N ILE A 3 -1.00 -0.65 -10.30
CA ILE A 3 -0.94 -1.52 -9.12
C ILE A 3 -1.09 -0.71 -7.83
N GLN A 4 -0.41 0.44 -7.74
CA GLN A 4 -0.49 1.30 -6.56
C GLN A 4 -1.88 1.95 -6.43
N THR A 5 -2.46 2.39 -7.54
CA THR A 5 -3.82 2.95 -7.58
C THR A 5 -4.84 1.92 -7.10
N THR A 6 -4.73 0.66 -7.55
CA THR A 6 -5.63 -0.42 -7.11
C THR A 6 -5.48 -0.71 -5.62
N ALA A 7 -4.24 -0.72 -5.09
CA ALA A 7 -3.99 -0.91 -3.66
C ALA A 7 -4.62 0.22 -2.82
N THR A 8 -4.50 1.47 -3.26
CA THR A 8 -5.10 2.64 -2.58
C THR A 8 -6.62 2.61 -2.63
N LEU A 9 -7.20 2.25 -3.78
CA LEU A 9 -8.66 2.05 -3.91
C LEU A 9 -9.15 0.92 -3.00
N GLY A 10 -8.42 -0.19 -2.92
CA GLY A 10 -8.74 -1.29 -2.01
C GLY A 10 -8.73 -0.85 -0.55
N PHE A 11 -7.74 -0.05 -0.15
CA PHE A 11 -7.68 0.52 1.19
C PHE A 11 -8.84 1.49 1.46
N PHE A 12 -9.18 2.34 0.50
CA PHE A 12 -10.33 3.24 0.60
C PHE A 12 -11.66 2.47 0.77
N VAL A 13 -11.87 1.42 -0.01
CA VAL A 13 -13.07 0.56 0.12
C VAL A 13 -13.08 -0.12 1.49
N ALA A 14 -11.95 -0.59 1.99
CA ALA A 14 -11.85 -1.19 3.32
C ALA A 14 -12.24 -0.20 4.43
N LEU A 15 -11.78 1.06 4.35
CA LEU A 15 -12.18 2.12 5.28
C LEU A 15 -13.69 2.37 5.24
N LEU A 16 -14.28 2.43 4.05
CA LEU A 16 -15.74 2.62 3.90
C LEU A 16 -16.54 1.46 4.48
N VAL A 17 -16.10 0.23 4.26
CA VAL A 17 -16.76 -0.98 4.82
C VAL A 17 -16.69 -0.97 6.35
N VAL A 18 -15.54 -0.66 6.93
CA VAL A 18 -15.39 -0.56 8.39
C VAL A 18 -16.28 0.56 8.95
N LEU A 19 -16.28 1.73 8.30
CA LEU A 19 -17.11 2.86 8.71
C LEU A 19 -18.61 2.53 8.64
N ALA A 20 -19.06 1.98 7.51
CA ALA A 20 -20.46 1.57 7.31
C ALA A 20 -20.91 0.52 8.33
N THR A 21 -20.06 -0.49 8.59
CA THR A 21 -20.35 -1.51 9.60
C THR A 21 -20.46 -0.90 11.00
N ARG A 22 -19.58 0.04 11.33
CA ARG A 22 -19.59 0.70 12.64
C ARG A 22 -20.81 1.61 12.83
N LEU A 23 -21.19 2.33 11.78
CA LEU A 23 -22.40 3.16 11.80
C LEU A 23 -23.68 2.33 11.94
N SER A 24 -23.74 1.14 11.32
CA SER A 24 -24.92 0.28 11.37
C SER A 24 -25.04 -0.52 12.66
N THR A 25 -23.93 -0.93 13.27
CA THR A 25 -23.95 -1.77 14.50
C THR A 25 -23.86 -0.94 15.79
N GLY A 26 -23.35 0.29 15.71
CA GLY A 26 -23.02 1.11 16.88
C GLY A 26 -21.69 0.70 17.53
N ASP A 27 -21.08 1.61 18.29
CA ASP A 27 -19.73 1.45 18.84
C ASP A 27 -19.58 0.27 19.81
N THR A 28 -20.58 0.05 20.66
CA THR A 28 -20.57 -1.04 21.65
C THR A 28 -20.67 -2.42 21.00
N ALA A 29 -21.61 -2.60 20.08
CA ALA A 29 -21.80 -3.84 19.36
C ALA A 29 -20.65 -4.10 18.36
N PHE A 30 -20.10 -3.05 17.73
CA PHE A 30 -18.94 -3.17 16.87
C PHE A 30 -17.72 -3.71 17.64
N LYS A 31 -17.42 -3.20 18.83
CA LYS A 31 -16.32 -3.67 19.67
C LYS A 31 -16.54 -5.10 20.19
N ALA A 32 -17.79 -5.49 20.46
CA ALA A 32 -18.11 -6.82 20.96
C ALA A 32 -17.96 -7.91 19.88
N TRP A 33 -18.60 -7.74 18.73
CA TRP A 33 -18.60 -8.75 17.67
C TRP A 33 -18.60 -8.20 16.23
N GLY A 34 -19.07 -6.96 16.02
CA GLY A 34 -19.30 -6.37 14.71
C GLY A 34 -18.03 -6.22 13.85
N TRP A 35 -16.84 -6.17 14.46
CA TRP A 35 -15.56 -6.17 13.76
C TRP A 35 -15.33 -7.41 12.87
N ARG A 36 -16.08 -8.52 13.12
CA ARG A 36 -16.01 -9.73 12.30
C ARG A 36 -16.66 -9.54 10.93
N LEU A 37 -17.62 -8.65 10.78
CA LEU A 37 -18.34 -8.43 9.51
C LEU A 37 -17.41 -7.97 8.36
N PRO A 38 -16.51 -6.99 8.52
CA PRO A 38 -15.54 -6.65 7.50
C PRO A 38 -14.64 -7.82 7.10
N PHE A 39 -14.25 -8.68 8.06
CA PHE A 39 -13.45 -9.89 7.77
C PHE A 39 -14.23 -10.92 6.97
N LEU A 40 -15.50 -11.14 7.28
CA LEU A 40 -16.36 -12.05 6.50
C LEU A 40 -16.55 -11.54 5.07
N MET A 41 -16.72 -10.23 4.87
CA MET A 41 -16.76 -9.65 3.54
C MET A 41 -15.43 -9.84 2.80
N SER A 42 -14.30 -9.72 3.49
CA SER A 42 -13.00 -9.95 2.87
C SER A 42 -12.82 -11.41 2.42
N ALA A 43 -13.41 -12.37 3.13
CA ALA A 43 -13.40 -13.79 2.72
C ALA A 43 -14.14 -14.01 1.38
N VAL A 44 -15.27 -13.31 1.17
CA VAL A 44 -15.98 -13.33 -0.12
C VAL A 44 -15.12 -12.76 -1.24
N LEU A 45 -14.48 -11.60 -1.00
CA LEU A 45 -13.57 -10.98 -1.97
C LEU A 45 -12.36 -11.88 -2.27
N LEU A 46 -11.85 -12.60 -1.25
CA LEU A 46 -10.80 -13.59 -1.45
C LEU A 46 -11.27 -14.72 -2.37
N GLY A 47 -12.47 -15.25 -2.17
CA GLY A 47 -13.07 -16.26 -3.05
C GLY A 47 -13.16 -15.79 -4.51
N VAL A 48 -13.63 -14.55 -4.72
CA VAL A 48 -13.66 -13.91 -6.06
C VAL A 48 -12.25 -13.78 -6.63
N SER A 49 -11.29 -13.35 -5.83
CA SER A 49 -9.89 -13.20 -6.26
C SER A 49 -9.28 -14.55 -6.69
N ILE A 50 -9.53 -15.62 -5.91
CA ILE A 50 -9.09 -16.99 -6.25
C ILE A 50 -9.75 -17.45 -7.55
N TYR A 51 -11.06 -17.23 -7.68
CA TYR A 51 -11.79 -17.60 -8.91
C TYR A 51 -11.22 -16.89 -10.15
N ILE A 52 -10.98 -15.59 -10.08
CA ILE A 52 -10.36 -14.82 -11.16
C ILE A 52 -8.97 -15.39 -11.46
N ARG A 53 -8.16 -15.65 -10.44
CA ARG A 53 -6.80 -16.16 -10.59
C ARG A 53 -6.75 -17.55 -11.26
N LEU A 54 -7.70 -18.42 -10.95
CA LEU A 54 -7.82 -19.73 -11.58
C LEU A 54 -8.26 -19.65 -13.05
N ARG A 55 -8.98 -18.57 -13.43
CA ARG A 55 -9.45 -18.31 -14.80
C ARG A 55 -8.44 -17.52 -15.65
N LEU A 56 -7.52 -16.81 -15.03
CA LEU A 56 -6.48 -16.07 -15.74
C LEU A 56 -5.49 -17.05 -16.39
N ARG A 57 -5.33 -16.92 -17.71
CA ARG A 57 -4.25 -17.60 -18.45
C ARG A 57 -2.91 -16.95 -18.09
N GLU A 58 -1.84 -17.73 -18.17
CA GLU A 58 -0.47 -17.22 -18.05
C GLU A 58 -0.24 -16.07 -19.03
N SER A 59 0.55 -15.07 -18.62
CA SER A 59 0.86 -13.95 -19.52
C SER A 59 1.56 -14.46 -20.79
N PRO A 60 1.29 -13.86 -21.96
CA PRO A 60 1.91 -14.29 -23.22
C PRO A 60 3.45 -14.27 -23.15
N LEU A 61 4.01 -13.35 -22.36
CA LEU A 61 5.45 -13.24 -22.13
C LEU A 61 5.98 -14.45 -21.33
N PHE A 62 5.27 -14.85 -20.28
CA PHE A 62 5.67 -15.99 -19.45
C PHE A 62 5.54 -17.31 -20.23
N ALA A 63 4.49 -17.46 -21.02
CA ALA A 63 4.32 -18.61 -21.91
C ALA A 63 5.50 -18.75 -22.89
N ARG A 64 5.93 -17.65 -23.55
CA ARG A 64 7.10 -17.64 -24.42
C ARG A 64 8.39 -18.01 -23.69
N LEU A 65 8.63 -17.46 -22.49
CA LEU A 65 9.82 -17.81 -21.70
C LEU A 65 9.83 -19.28 -21.28
N LYS A 66 8.65 -19.86 -21.06
CA LYS A 66 8.50 -21.29 -20.75
C LYS A 66 8.81 -22.16 -21.98
N ASP A 67 8.29 -21.78 -23.13
CA ASP A 67 8.54 -22.47 -24.40
C ASP A 67 10.04 -22.41 -24.83
N GLU A 68 10.70 -21.28 -24.50
CA GLU A 68 12.14 -21.10 -24.73
C GLU A 68 13.03 -21.82 -23.69
N GLY A 69 12.46 -22.53 -22.73
CA GLY A 69 13.20 -23.22 -21.68
C GLY A 69 13.97 -22.30 -20.71
N LYS A 70 13.66 -20.98 -20.71
CA LYS A 70 14.33 -19.98 -19.88
C LYS A 70 13.69 -19.81 -18.49
N THR A 71 12.72 -20.64 -18.13
CA THR A 71 12.13 -20.64 -16.80
C THR A 71 12.93 -21.53 -15.85
N SER A 72 13.25 -21.01 -14.68
CA SER A 72 13.91 -21.78 -13.63
C SER A 72 12.97 -22.84 -13.05
N THR A 73 13.46 -24.06 -12.86
CA THR A 73 12.76 -25.14 -12.17
C THR A 73 12.77 -24.98 -10.65
N ALA A 74 13.71 -24.17 -10.11
CA ALA A 74 13.85 -23.90 -8.68
C ALA A 74 14.13 -22.41 -8.42
N PRO A 75 13.16 -21.50 -8.69
CA PRO A 75 13.38 -20.05 -8.68
C PRO A 75 13.86 -19.51 -7.33
N VAL A 76 13.43 -20.10 -6.22
CA VAL A 76 13.88 -19.69 -4.88
C VAL A 76 15.35 -20.05 -4.67
N ARG A 77 15.75 -21.27 -5.02
CA ARG A 77 17.14 -21.73 -4.89
C ARG A 77 18.07 -20.91 -5.79
N ASP A 78 17.67 -20.63 -7.02
CA ASP A 78 18.46 -19.85 -7.97
C ASP A 78 18.59 -18.39 -7.56
N SER A 79 17.54 -17.82 -6.95
CA SER A 79 17.56 -16.45 -6.45
C SER A 79 18.46 -16.30 -5.22
N PHE A 80 18.35 -17.19 -4.24
CA PHE A 80 19.06 -17.09 -2.96
C PHE A 80 20.38 -17.87 -2.91
N GLY A 81 20.60 -18.85 -3.82
CA GLY A 81 21.82 -19.66 -3.85
C GLY A 81 23.06 -18.93 -4.36
N ASN A 82 22.90 -17.82 -5.07
CA ASN A 82 24.00 -17.09 -5.66
C ASN A 82 24.34 -15.81 -4.86
N ARG A 83 25.58 -15.68 -4.39
CA ARG A 83 26.08 -14.52 -3.64
C ARG A 83 25.90 -13.19 -4.40
N ARG A 84 25.96 -13.19 -5.70
CA ARG A 84 25.75 -12.01 -6.55
C ARG A 84 24.31 -11.53 -6.48
N ASN A 85 23.35 -12.45 -6.39
CA ASN A 85 21.94 -12.13 -6.28
C ASN A 85 21.59 -11.50 -4.93
N TRP A 86 22.27 -11.92 -3.85
CA TRP A 86 22.08 -11.32 -2.52
C TRP A 86 22.34 -9.82 -2.51
N LYS A 87 23.40 -9.37 -3.21
CA LYS A 87 23.72 -7.94 -3.34
C LYS A 87 22.58 -7.17 -4.03
N LEU A 88 22.01 -7.74 -5.09
CA LEU A 88 20.89 -7.16 -5.81
C LEU A 88 19.60 -7.17 -4.98
N ILE A 89 19.33 -8.26 -4.26
CA ILE A 89 18.17 -8.40 -3.38
C ILE A 89 18.23 -7.36 -2.26
N LEU A 90 19.37 -7.24 -1.58
CA LEU A 90 19.56 -6.24 -0.50
C LEU A 90 19.46 -4.81 -1.04
N LEU A 91 20.06 -4.53 -2.20
CA LEU A 91 19.96 -3.21 -2.82
C LEU A 91 18.52 -2.86 -3.21
N ALA A 92 17.76 -3.81 -3.75
CA ALA A 92 16.36 -3.61 -4.09
C ALA A 92 15.50 -3.44 -2.83
N LEU A 93 15.74 -4.25 -1.80
CA LEU A 93 14.97 -4.22 -0.56
C LEU A 93 15.19 -2.89 0.19
N PHE A 94 16.44 -2.54 0.47
CA PHE A 94 16.76 -1.35 1.26
C PHE A 94 16.81 -0.06 0.42
N GLY A 95 17.23 -0.12 -0.83
CA GLY A 95 17.34 1.05 -1.68
C GLY A 95 16.05 1.47 -2.36
N ALA A 96 15.19 0.54 -2.75
CA ALA A 96 13.97 0.86 -3.48
C ALA A 96 12.70 0.68 -2.65
N THR A 97 12.60 -0.40 -1.87
CA THR A 97 11.34 -0.77 -1.22
C THR A 97 11.19 -0.16 0.16
N ALA A 98 12.26 -0.13 0.97
CA ALA A 98 12.18 0.32 2.37
C ALA A 98 11.74 1.78 2.48
N GLY A 99 12.32 2.69 1.68
CA GLY A 99 11.98 4.11 1.71
C GLY A 99 10.51 4.35 1.34
N GLN A 100 10.03 3.70 0.30
CA GLN A 100 8.62 3.81 -0.11
C GLN A 100 7.67 3.24 0.93
N ALA A 101 8.01 2.09 1.52
CA ALA A 101 7.19 1.46 2.56
C ALA A 101 7.04 2.37 3.78
N VAL A 102 8.15 2.95 4.28
CA VAL A 102 8.13 3.88 5.42
C VAL A 102 7.24 5.07 5.13
N VAL A 103 7.41 5.74 3.98
CA VAL A 103 6.61 6.93 3.61
C VAL A 103 5.13 6.57 3.52
N TRP A 104 4.80 5.45 2.88
CA TRP A 104 3.41 5.04 2.66
C TRP A 104 2.71 4.65 3.98
N TYR A 105 3.35 3.83 4.82
CA TYR A 105 2.77 3.41 6.11
C TYR A 105 2.70 4.56 7.10
N THR A 106 3.70 5.43 7.16
CA THR A 106 3.67 6.61 8.03
C THR A 106 2.57 7.58 7.61
N GLY A 107 2.42 7.83 6.32
CA GLY A 107 1.39 8.75 5.82
C GLY A 107 -0.04 8.28 6.09
N GLN A 108 -0.29 6.98 6.09
CA GLN A 108 -1.65 6.45 6.21
C GLN A 108 -1.97 5.94 7.62
N PHE A 109 -1.18 5.02 8.14
CA PHE A 109 -1.47 4.38 9.43
C PHE A 109 -1.05 5.24 10.61
N TYR A 110 0.13 5.84 10.57
CA TYR A 110 0.58 6.70 11.66
C TYR A 110 -0.28 7.95 11.79
N ALA A 111 -0.67 8.58 10.67
CA ALA A 111 -1.57 9.75 10.70
C ALA A 111 -2.93 9.39 11.31
N LEU A 112 -3.53 8.25 10.91
CA LEU A 112 -4.79 7.78 11.48
C LEU A 112 -4.66 7.53 12.99
N PHE A 113 -3.61 6.81 13.40
CA PHE A 113 -3.36 6.51 14.80
C PHE A 113 -3.09 7.77 15.63
N PHE A 114 -2.34 8.72 15.08
CA PHE A 114 -2.06 10.00 15.71
C PHE A 114 -3.31 10.85 15.93
N LEU A 115 -4.21 10.92 14.94
CA LEU A 115 -5.49 11.63 15.08
C LEU A 115 -6.33 11.07 16.23
N GLN A 116 -6.37 9.75 16.37
CA GLN A 116 -7.20 9.07 17.37
C GLN A 116 -6.58 9.08 18.76
N THR A 117 -5.28 8.89 18.90
CA THR A 117 -4.63 8.71 20.20
C THR A 117 -4.07 10.01 20.78
N ALA A 118 -3.39 10.83 19.98
CA ALA A 118 -2.75 12.05 20.44
C ALA A 118 -3.71 13.24 20.42
N LEU A 119 -4.48 13.41 19.34
CA LEU A 119 -5.43 14.51 19.20
C LEU A 119 -6.83 14.16 19.73
N LYS A 120 -7.08 12.88 20.08
CA LYS A 120 -8.38 12.39 20.58
C LYS A 120 -9.56 12.79 19.68
N VAL A 121 -9.30 12.93 18.38
CA VAL A 121 -10.33 13.22 17.38
C VAL A 121 -11.27 12.00 17.30
N ASP A 122 -12.56 12.29 17.16
CA ASP A 122 -13.57 11.25 17.01
C ASP A 122 -13.23 10.29 15.86
N TYR A 123 -13.59 9.04 16.04
CA TYR A 123 -13.24 7.94 15.16
C TYR A 123 -13.74 8.17 13.73
N ILE A 124 -15.00 8.62 13.61
CA ILE A 124 -15.64 8.87 12.31
C ILE A 124 -14.91 10.00 11.58
N THR A 125 -14.63 11.08 12.28
CA THR A 125 -13.91 12.25 11.73
C THR A 125 -12.50 11.87 11.29
N SER A 126 -11.77 11.06 12.06
CA SER A 126 -10.44 10.59 11.71
C SER A 126 -10.44 9.76 10.42
N TYR A 127 -11.42 8.85 10.28
CA TYR A 127 -11.57 8.05 9.06
C TYR A 127 -11.95 8.90 7.85
N LEU A 128 -12.83 9.87 8.01
CA LEU A 128 -13.21 10.80 6.95
C LEU A 128 -12.03 11.64 6.48
N ILE A 129 -11.22 12.17 7.39
CA ILE A 129 -10.01 12.95 7.04
C ILE A 129 -9.06 12.09 6.20
N VAL A 130 -8.76 10.87 6.65
CA VAL A 130 -7.86 9.96 5.91
C VAL A 130 -8.47 9.56 4.58
N ALA A 131 -9.77 9.28 4.51
CA ALA A 131 -10.46 8.93 3.27
C ALA A 131 -10.41 10.07 2.24
N VAL A 132 -10.67 11.31 2.66
CA VAL A 132 -10.59 12.50 1.79
C VAL A 132 -9.15 12.72 1.33
N ALA A 133 -8.16 12.60 2.22
CA ALA A 133 -6.75 12.73 1.87
C ALA A 133 -6.32 11.67 0.83
N LEU A 134 -6.78 10.42 0.97
CA LEU A 134 -6.53 9.35 0.00
C LEU A 134 -7.23 9.61 -1.34
N ALA A 135 -8.47 10.08 -1.31
CA ALA A 135 -9.22 10.40 -2.53
C ALA A 135 -8.52 11.52 -3.32
N LEU A 136 -8.05 12.56 -2.64
CA LEU A 136 -7.27 13.65 -3.25
C LEU A 136 -5.87 13.19 -3.71
N GLY A 137 -5.25 12.27 -2.98
CA GLY A 137 -3.92 11.73 -3.31
C GLY A 137 -3.92 10.74 -4.48
N THR A 138 -5.03 10.03 -4.72
CA THR A 138 -5.10 8.97 -5.74
C THR A 138 -4.78 9.45 -7.16
N PRO A 139 -5.28 10.61 -7.67
CA PRO A 139 -4.92 11.11 -8.99
C PRO A 139 -3.43 11.35 -9.17
N PHE A 140 -2.73 11.75 -8.11
CA PHE A 140 -1.28 11.99 -8.16
C PHE A 140 -0.47 10.72 -8.45
N PHE A 141 -0.97 9.54 -8.05
CA PHE A 141 -0.32 8.27 -8.43
C PHE A 141 -0.31 8.05 -9.94
N LEU A 142 -1.37 8.46 -10.63
CA LEU A 142 -1.43 8.36 -12.09
C LEU A 142 -0.52 9.40 -12.76
N VAL A 143 -0.54 10.62 -12.26
CA VAL A 143 0.31 11.72 -12.79
C VAL A 143 1.78 11.39 -12.61
N PHE A 144 2.23 11.10 -11.38
CA PHE A 144 3.63 10.77 -11.11
C PHE A 144 4.04 9.42 -11.69
N GLY A 145 3.11 8.47 -11.82
CA GLY A 145 3.34 7.23 -12.52
C GLY A 145 3.65 7.45 -14.00
N GLY A 146 2.84 8.26 -14.70
CA GLY A 146 3.10 8.62 -16.10
C GLY A 146 4.37 9.46 -16.27
N LEU A 147 4.65 10.37 -15.34
CA LEU A 147 5.88 11.15 -15.32
C LEU A 147 7.12 10.26 -15.10
N SER A 148 6.99 9.26 -14.23
CA SER A 148 8.04 8.27 -13.95
C SER A 148 8.42 7.45 -15.17
N ASP A 149 7.45 7.12 -16.03
CA ASP A 149 7.70 6.40 -17.26
C ASP A 149 8.44 7.26 -18.33
N ARG A 150 8.31 8.61 -18.25
CA ARG A 150 8.99 9.57 -19.15
C ARG A 150 10.38 9.98 -18.67
N ILE A 151 10.53 10.33 -17.40
CA ILE A 151 11.76 10.91 -16.81
C ILE A 151 12.69 9.81 -16.27
N GLY A 152 12.14 8.63 -15.98
CA GLY A 152 12.85 7.51 -15.36
C GLY A 152 12.46 7.31 -13.90
N ARG A 153 12.17 6.06 -13.55
CA ARG A 153 11.64 5.63 -12.24
C ARG A 153 12.55 6.01 -11.09
N LYS A 154 13.87 5.85 -11.24
CA LYS A 154 14.85 6.14 -10.19
C LYS A 154 14.81 7.61 -9.76
N ARG A 155 14.73 8.55 -10.72
CA ARG A 155 14.73 10.00 -10.42
C ARG A 155 13.50 10.42 -9.65
N ILE A 156 12.32 9.93 -10.04
CA ILE A 156 11.06 10.26 -9.38
C ILE A 156 11.01 9.67 -7.98
N MET A 157 11.48 8.43 -7.78
CA MET A 157 11.55 7.81 -6.44
C MET A 157 12.50 8.59 -5.51
N MET A 158 13.68 8.97 -5.99
CA MET A 158 14.64 9.75 -5.20
C MET A 158 14.08 11.12 -4.84
N ALA A 159 13.43 11.81 -5.80
CA ALA A 159 12.79 13.10 -5.56
C ALA A 159 11.68 12.98 -4.50
N GLY A 160 10.84 11.95 -4.59
CA GLY A 160 9.79 11.68 -3.60
C GLY A 160 10.34 11.43 -2.20
N CYS A 161 11.38 10.61 -2.06
CA CYS A 161 12.04 10.37 -0.78
C CYS A 161 12.68 11.64 -0.20
N LEU A 162 13.28 12.48 -1.05
CA LEU A 162 13.90 13.73 -0.64
C LEU A 162 12.86 14.73 -0.15
N VAL A 163 11.75 14.89 -0.87
CA VAL A 163 10.62 15.72 -0.45
C VAL A 163 10.05 15.23 0.88
N ALA A 164 9.86 13.92 1.04
CA ALA A 164 9.38 13.34 2.29
C ALA A 164 10.35 13.61 3.45
N ALA A 165 11.66 13.45 3.26
CA ALA A 165 12.66 13.74 4.28
C ALA A 165 12.61 15.20 4.72
N VAL A 166 12.53 16.14 3.76
CA VAL A 166 12.47 17.57 4.05
C VAL A 166 11.17 18.00 4.73
N THR A 167 10.03 17.39 4.36
CA THR A 167 8.72 17.74 4.93
C THR A 167 8.46 17.12 6.30
N TYR A 168 9.05 15.97 6.63
CA TYR A 168 8.87 15.36 7.94
C TYR A 168 9.73 15.99 9.05
N GLU A 169 10.88 16.56 8.71
CA GLU A 169 11.77 17.24 9.67
C GLU A 169 11.07 18.43 10.38
N PRO A 170 10.50 19.43 9.70
CA PRO A 170 9.87 20.57 10.36
C PRO A 170 8.62 20.20 11.18
N CYS A 171 7.90 19.14 10.81
CA CYS A 171 6.79 18.63 11.62
C CYS A 171 7.24 18.08 12.98
N ARG A 172 8.49 17.62 13.09
CA ARG A 172 9.09 17.12 14.33
C ARG A 172 9.56 18.25 15.24
N LEU A 173 10.18 19.29 14.66
CA LEU A 173 10.72 20.44 15.38
C LEU A 173 9.61 21.33 15.98
N GLY A 174 8.52 21.57 15.26
CA GLY A 174 7.38 22.35 15.76
C GLY A 174 6.59 21.71 16.91
N ARG A 175 6.95 20.49 17.36
CA ARG A 175 6.34 19.79 18.50
C ARG A 175 7.15 19.95 19.79
N GLN A 176 8.43 20.34 19.73
CA GLN A 176 9.26 20.52 20.92
C GLN A 176 9.01 21.86 21.64
N ASP A 177 8.35 22.81 20.99
CA ASP A 177 8.13 24.17 21.49
C ASP A 177 6.69 24.41 22.00
N ARG A 178 5.91 23.34 22.34
CA ARG A 178 4.58 23.49 22.96
C ARG A 178 4.42 22.64 24.19
#